data_d5ccc1b8960a9a2355425dd85e5a0a74
#
_entry.id   d5ccc1b8960a9a2355425dd85e5a0a74
#
_cell.length_a   1.000
_cell.length_b   1.000
_cell.length_c   1.000
_cell.angle_alpha   90.00
_cell.angle_beta   90.00
_cell.angle_gamma   90.00
#
_symmetry.space_group_name_H-M   'P 1'
#
loop_
_entity.id
_entity.type
_entity.pdbx_description
1 polymer ?
#
loop_
_entity_poly.entity_id
_entity_poly.type
_entity_poly.pdbx_seq_one_letter_code
_entity_poly.pdbx_strand_id
1 'polypeptide(L)'
;MRRNLFVSSLLLIAATSIWSQPAFASENWVGTWKLNTAKSNFGSAAVARAQTLKFEATPAGIKLTSEGMNPEGKPMQSEYTSKFDGKDVVWTGNPSADMACPMRIDDNNYENVWKKAGKAITTAKAVVSNENKTLTITQTAADPQGAASGSVAVYDRQ
;
A
#
# COMPACT_ATOMS: atom_id res chain seq x y z
N MET A 1 15.52 69.70 -31.55
CA MET A 1 15.62 68.92 -30.30
C MET A 1 14.60 67.78 -30.37
N ARG A 2 15.05 66.52 -30.65
CA ARG A 2 14.18 65.33 -30.65
C ARG A 2 14.57 64.45 -29.48
N ARG A 3 13.66 64.30 -28.50
CA ARG A 3 13.82 63.43 -27.33
C ARG A 3 13.35 62.02 -27.69
N ASN A 4 14.28 61.09 -27.72
CA ASN A 4 13.97 59.65 -27.87
C ASN A 4 13.58 59.09 -26.50
N LEU A 5 12.33 58.60 -26.36
CA LEU A 5 11.90 57.79 -25.22
C LEU A 5 12.23 56.32 -25.53
N PHE A 6 13.17 55.75 -24.77
CA PHE A 6 13.38 54.33 -24.73
C PHE A 6 12.34 53.70 -23.75
N VAL A 7 11.40 52.94 -24.31
CA VAL A 7 10.48 52.11 -23.54
C VAL A 7 11.15 50.76 -23.33
N SER A 8 11.67 50.51 -22.13
CA SER A 8 12.21 49.22 -21.74
C SER A 8 11.04 48.30 -21.34
N SER A 9 10.69 47.34 -22.22
CA SER A 9 9.72 46.30 -21.90
C SER A 9 10.39 45.26 -20.99
N LEU A 10 10.00 45.22 -19.73
CA LEU A 10 10.41 44.20 -18.78
C LEU A 10 9.56 42.95 -19.00
N LEU A 11 10.14 41.90 -19.60
CA LEU A 11 9.51 40.60 -19.79
C LEU A 11 9.50 39.87 -18.42
N LEU A 12 8.35 39.79 -17.78
CA LEU A 12 8.17 38.99 -16.57
C LEU A 12 8.02 37.51 -16.98
N ILE A 13 9.07 36.73 -16.84
CA ILE A 13 9.02 35.27 -17.02
C ILE A 13 8.42 34.67 -15.75
N ALA A 14 7.13 34.34 -15.78
CA ALA A 14 6.48 33.57 -14.73
C ALA A 14 6.98 32.12 -14.80
N ALA A 15 7.87 31.74 -13.88
CA ALA A 15 8.28 30.36 -13.71
C ALA A 15 7.10 29.55 -13.12
N THR A 16 6.35 28.85 -13.97
CA THR A 16 5.34 27.87 -13.53
C THR A 16 6.07 26.65 -13.01
N SER A 17 6.14 26.51 -11.69
CA SER A 17 6.61 25.28 -11.03
C SER A 17 5.62 24.17 -11.34
N ILE A 18 5.95 23.30 -12.28
CA ILE A 18 5.19 22.07 -12.55
C ILE A 18 5.51 21.12 -11.39
N TRP A 19 4.60 21.02 -10.43
CA TRP A 19 4.68 20.03 -9.36
C TRP A 19 4.35 18.68 -9.98
N SER A 20 5.39 17.89 -10.25
CA SER A 20 5.25 16.52 -10.73
C SER A 20 4.62 15.68 -9.62
N GLN A 21 3.37 15.26 -9.79
CA GLN A 21 2.75 14.29 -8.88
C GLN A 21 3.48 12.95 -9.03
N PRO A 22 3.70 12.22 -7.93
CA PRO A 22 4.28 10.88 -8.04
C PRO A 22 3.35 9.97 -8.86
N ALA A 23 3.92 9.16 -9.74
CA ALA A 23 3.19 8.33 -10.71
C ALA A 23 2.17 7.35 -10.09
N PHE A 24 2.28 7.07 -8.78
CA PHE A 24 1.39 6.15 -8.06
C PHE A 24 0.33 6.85 -7.23
N ALA A 25 0.18 8.18 -7.31
CA ALA A 25 -0.78 8.93 -6.52
C ALA A 25 -2.24 8.68 -6.93
N SER A 26 -2.47 8.11 -8.13
CA SER A 26 -3.80 7.80 -8.67
C SER A 26 -4.34 6.42 -8.27
N GLU A 27 -3.51 5.58 -7.63
CA GLU A 27 -3.95 4.23 -7.23
C GLU A 27 -5.00 4.30 -6.13
N ASN A 28 -6.11 3.62 -6.30
CA ASN A 28 -7.24 3.70 -5.37
C ASN A 28 -6.95 3.13 -3.98
N TRP A 29 -5.93 2.28 -3.83
CA TRP A 29 -5.48 1.78 -2.51
C TRP A 29 -4.55 2.75 -1.77
N VAL A 30 -4.03 3.80 -2.42
CA VAL A 30 -3.26 4.86 -1.73
C VAL A 30 -4.16 5.59 -0.74
N GLY A 31 -3.74 5.65 0.53
CA GLY A 31 -4.52 6.23 1.63
C GLY A 31 -4.33 5.45 2.93
N THR A 32 -5.16 5.76 3.91
CA THR A 32 -5.15 5.13 5.23
C THR A 32 -6.39 4.26 5.41
N TRP A 33 -6.18 3.03 5.89
CA TRP A 33 -7.18 1.99 6.01
C TRP A 33 -7.15 1.38 7.40
N LYS A 34 -8.28 1.37 8.09
CA LYS A 34 -8.39 0.84 9.45
C LYS A 34 -9.16 -0.47 9.45
N LEU A 35 -8.62 -1.49 10.10
CA LEU A 35 -9.23 -2.81 10.21
C LEU A 35 -10.62 -2.73 10.85
N ASN A 36 -11.60 -3.31 10.17
CA ASN A 36 -12.94 -3.52 10.66
C ASN A 36 -13.12 -5.00 11.01
N THR A 37 -12.93 -5.33 12.27
CA THR A 37 -13.02 -6.73 12.74
C THR A 37 -14.42 -7.31 12.61
N ALA A 38 -15.47 -6.48 12.67
CA ALA A 38 -16.86 -6.92 12.54
C ALA A 38 -17.21 -7.37 11.11
N LYS A 39 -16.52 -6.82 10.10
CA LYS A 39 -16.69 -7.19 8.69
C LYS A 39 -15.70 -8.26 8.23
N SER A 40 -14.73 -8.62 9.07
CA SER A 40 -13.63 -9.52 8.72
C SER A 40 -13.92 -10.96 9.16
N ASN A 41 -13.34 -11.94 8.45
CA ASN A 41 -13.37 -13.35 8.81
C ASN A 41 -11.94 -13.90 8.78
N PHE A 42 -11.41 -14.24 9.92
CA PHE A 42 -10.03 -14.70 10.05
C PHE A 42 -9.90 -16.24 10.12
N GLY A 43 -11.03 -16.96 10.08
CA GLY A 43 -11.03 -18.42 10.23
C GLY A 43 -10.37 -18.85 11.54
N SER A 44 -9.39 -19.75 11.44
CA SER A 44 -8.57 -20.21 12.59
C SER A 44 -7.30 -19.37 12.79
N ALA A 45 -7.05 -18.34 11.98
CA ALA A 45 -5.85 -17.54 12.09
C ALA A 45 -5.89 -16.65 13.35
N ALA A 46 -4.73 -16.48 13.97
CA ALA A 46 -4.59 -15.53 15.06
C ALA A 46 -4.82 -14.09 14.55
N VAL A 47 -5.77 -13.38 15.14
CA VAL A 47 -6.26 -12.09 14.65
C VAL A 47 -5.49 -10.95 15.29
N ALA A 48 -5.02 -10.00 14.47
CA ALA A 48 -4.61 -8.70 14.97
C ALA A 48 -5.80 -8.01 15.64
N ARG A 49 -5.63 -7.48 16.87
CA ARG A 49 -6.70 -6.81 17.61
C ARG A 49 -7.06 -5.46 17.00
N ALA A 50 -6.08 -4.78 16.42
CA ALA A 50 -6.23 -3.54 15.69
C ALA A 50 -5.12 -3.47 14.64
N GLN A 51 -5.44 -2.96 13.47
CA GLN A 51 -4.45 -2.74 12.42
C GLN A 51 -4.84 -1.53 11.58
N THR A 52 -3.86 -0.71 11.26
CA THR A 52 -3.96 0.38 10.29
C THR A 52 -2.94 0.14 9.19
N LEU A 53 -3.39 0.18 7.95
CA LEU A 53 -2.54 0.14 6.77
C LEU A 53 -2.48 1.54 6.19
N LYS A 54 -1.28 2.04 5.90
CA LYS A 54 -1.07 3.31 5.23
C LYS A 54 -0.26 3.08 3.96
N PHE A 55 -0.86 3.41 2.82
CA PHE A 55 -0.21 3.38 1.52
C PHE A 55 0.10 4.82 1.09
N GLU A 56 1.36 5.13 0.88
CA GLU A 56 1.83 6.46 0.51
C GLU A 56 2.60 6.41 -0.81
N ALA A 57 2.19 7.24 -1.77
CA ALA A 57 2.94 7.40 -3.00
C ALA A 57 4.25 8.15 -2.72
N THR A 58 5.37 7.60 -3.16
CA THR A 58 6.71 8.16 -3.04
C THR A 58 7.42 8.15 -4.39
N PRO A 59 8.53 8.87 -4.58
CA PRO A 59 9.32 8.76 -5.81
C PRO A 59 9.87 7.35 -6.08
N ALA A 60 10.05 6.53 -5.03
CA ALA A 60 10.55 5.16 -5.15
C ALA A 60 9.45 4.12 -5.43
N GLY A 61 8.18 4.51 -5.37
CA GLY A 61 7.02 3.63 -5.49
C GLY A 61 5.99 3.91 -4.40
N ILE A 62 5.20 2.91 -4.04
CA ILE A 62 4.25 3.01 -2.93
C ILE A 62 4.89 2.41 -1.68
N LYS A 63 4.93 3.20 -0.61
CA LYS A 63 5.31 2.75 0.73
C LYS A 63 4.06 2.23 1.44
N LEU A 64 4.07 0.98 1.88
CA LEU A 64 3.11 0.44 2.85
C LEU A 64 3.73 0.51 4.24
N THR A 65 2.99 1.09 5.18
CA THR A 65 3.23 0.97 6.62
C THR A 65 2.03 0.27 7.24
N SER A 66 2.27 -0.78 8.02
CA SER A 66 1.26 -1.49 8.80
C SER A 66 1.57 -1.32 10.27
N GLU A 67 0.63 -0.76 11.01
CA GLU A 67 0.72 -0.54 12.45
C GLU A 67 -0.46 -1.18 13.15
N GLY A 68 -0.25 -1.74 14.34
CA GLY A 68 -1.35 -2.36 15.07
C GLY A 68 -0.91 -3.05 16.34
N MET A 69 -1.76 -3.95 16.80
CA MET A 69 -1.50 -4.82 17.95
C MET A 69 -1.65 -6.28 17.53
N ASN A 70 -0.71 -7.10 17.94
CA ASN A 70 -0.81 -8.54 17.75
C ASN A 70 -1.92 -9.15 18.65
N PRO A 71 -2.23 -10.46 18.54
CA PRO A 71 -3.23 -11.11 19.38
C PRO A 71 -2.96 -11.00 20.89
N GLU A 72 -1.70 -10.89 21.29
CA GLU A 72 -1.27 -10.72 22.68
C GLU A 72 -1.35 -9.27 23.17
N GLY A 73 -1.71 -8.32 22.30
CA GLY A 73 -1.83 -6.89 22.61
C GLY A 73 -0.50 -6.14 22.60
N LYS A 74 0.55 -6.71 21.99
CA LYS A 74 1.83 -6.02 21.82
C LYS A 74 1.81 -5.19 20.52
N PRO A 75 2.40 -3.98 20.53
CA PRO A 75 2.52 -3.16 19.32
C PRO A 75 3.30 -3.90 18.23
N MET A 76 2.81 -3.77 16.99
CA MET A 76 3.50 -4.24 15.78
C MET A 76 3.57 -3.11 14.78
N GLN A 77 4.71 -3.02 14.11
CA GLN A 77 4.89 -2.14 12.96
C GLN A 77 5.72 -2.87 11.92
N SER A 78 5.29 -2.78 10.67
CA SER A 78 6.04 -3.32 9.54
C SER A 78 5.90 -2.43 8.32
N GLU A 79 6.90 -2.45 7.44
CA GLU A 79 6.88 -1.61 6.24
C GLU A 79 7.65 -2.21 5.08
N TYR A 80 7.25 -1.85 3.88
CA TYR A 80 8.03 -2.01 2.65
C TYR A 80 7.71 -0.89 1.66
N THR A 81 8.61 -0.71 0.68
CA THR A 81 8.37 0.19 -0.47
C THR A 81 8.53 -0.62 -1.76
N SER A 82 7.56 -0.51 -2.67
CA SER A 82 7.53 -1.26 -3.93
C SER A 82 6.95 -0.43 -5.07
N LYS A 83 7.34 -0.77 -6.29
CA LYS A 83 6.70 -0.27 -7.52
C LYS A 83 5.48 -1.09 -7.93
N PHE A 84 5.13 -2.12 -7.17
CA PHE A 84 4.05 -3.05 -7.47
C PHE A 84 4.21 -3.72 -8.85
N ASP A 85 5.44 -4.06 -9.20
CA ASP A 85 5.87 -4.65 -10.48
C ASP A 85 6.15 -6.16 -10.39
N GLY A 86 5.73 -6.80 -9.30
CA GLY A 86 5.92 -8.23 -9.06
C GLY A 86 7.34 -8.62 -8.67
N LYS A 87 8.17 -7.66 -8.23
CA LYS A 87 9.51 -7.94 -7.73
C LYS A 87 9.52 -8.05 -6.21
N ASP A 88 10.43 -8.88 -5.72
CA ASP A 88 10.67 -9.05 -4.30
C ASP A 88 11.25 -7.77 -3.69
N VAL A 89 10.70 -7.35 -2.57
CA VAL A 89 11.18 -6.26 -1.73
C VAL A 89 11.29 -6.71 -0.29
N VAL A 90 12.27 -6.18 0.46
CA VAL A 90 12.43 -6.48 1.88
C VAL A 90 11.24 -5.95 2.67
N TRP A 91 10.66 -6.79 3.52
CA TRP A 91 9.58 -6.41 4.43
C TRP A 91 10.10 -6.32 5.85
N THR A 92 10.40 -5.13 6.30
CA THR A 92 10.95 -4.87 7.63
C THR A 92 9.84 -4.94 8.69
N GLY A 93 10.16 -5.54 9.85
CA GLY A 93 9.26 -5.57 11.00
C GLY A 93 8.11 -6.58 10.92
N ASN A 94 7.95 -7.33 9.83
CA ASN A 94 6.95 -8.38 9.74
C ASN A 94 7.50 -9.69 10.32
N PRO A 95 6.91 -10.24 11.39
CA PRO A 95 7.41 -11.47 12.01
C PRO A 95 7.17 -12.72 11.15
N SER A 96 6.16 -12.68 10.28
CA SER A 96 5.74 -13.83 9.46
C SER A 96 6.47 -13.92 8.13
N ALA A 97 6.93 -12.80 7.58
CA ALA A 97 7.58 -12.75 6.27
C ALA A 97 8.80 -11.82 6.31
N ASP A 98 9.81 -12.09 5.51
CA ASP A 98 10.99 -11.23 5.31
C ASP A 98 10.98 -10.51 3.96
N MET A 99 10.17 -11.01 3.00
CA MET A 99 10.01 -10.42 1.68
C MET A 99 8.54 -10.30 1.30
N ALA A 100 8.20 -9.26 0.57
CA ALA A 100 6.94 -9.05 -0.13
C ALA A 100 7.19 -9.00 -1.63
N CYS A 101 6.26 -9.53 -2.42
CA CYS A 101 6.28 -9.49 -3.89
C CYS A 101 4.96 -8.89 -4.39
N PRO A 102 4.76 -7.55 -4.24
CA PRO A 102 3.50 -6.93 -4.62
C PRO A 102 3.45 -6.66 -6.12
N MET A 103 2.29 -6.98 -6.71
CA MET A 103 2.00 -6.80 -8.12
C MET A 103 0.67 -6.09 -8.30
N ARG A 104 0.66 -4.99 -9.04
CA ARG A 104 -0.54 -4.30 -9.47
C ARG A 104 -1.27 -5.14 -10.51
N ILE A 105 -2.56 -5.32 -10.34
CA ILE A 105 -3.44 -5.95 -11.34
C ILE A 105 -4.17 -4.84 -12.12
N ASP A 106 -4.81 -3.91 -11.41
CA ASP A 106 -5.47 -2.71 -11.95
C ASP A 106 -5.53 -1.61 -10.88
N ASP A 107 -6.31 -0.54 -11.10
CA ASP A 107 -6.40 0.62 -10.19
C ASP A 107 -7.03 0.27 -8.83
N ASN A 108 -7.80 -0.81 -8.76
CA ASN A 108 -8.50 -1.25 -7.54
C ASN A 108 -7.93 -2.54 -6.96
N ASN A 109 -7.10 -3.26 -7.72
CA ASN A 109 -6.68 -4.61 -7.35
C ASN A 109 -5.16 -4.74 -7.37
N TYR A 110 -4.61 -5.34 -6.31
CA TYR A 110 -3.23 -5.81 -6.29
C TYR A 110 -3.14 -7.18 -5.63
N GLU A 111 -2.08 -7.92 -5.94
CA GLU A 111 -1.72 -9.18 -5.29
C GLU A 111 -0.35 -9.02 -4.63
N ASN A 112 -0.14 -9.69 -3.50
CA ASN A 112 1.13 -9.70 -2.82
C ASN A 112 1.46 -11.12 -2.36
N VAL A 113 2.57 -11.66 -2.83
CA VAL A 113 3.09 -12.94 -2.36
C VAL A 113 4.08 -12.68 -1.23
N TRP A 114 3.81 -13.26 -0.07
CA TRP A 114 4.66 -13.17 1.11
C TRP A 114 5.66 -14.32 1.10
N LYS A 115 6.92 -14.01 1.36
CA LYS A 115 7.98 -15.03 1.38
C LYS A 115 8.71 -15.01 2.71
N LYS A 116 9.15 -16.19 3.13
CA LYS A 116 10.03 -16.41 4.28
C LYS A 116 11.19 -17.32 3.85
N ALA A 117 12.42 -16.86 4.07
CA ALA A 117 13.64 -17.59 3.66
C ALA A 117 13.57 -18.06 2.18
N GLY A 118 13.07 -17.17 1.27
CA GLY A 118 12.94 -17.41 -0.15
C GLY A 118 11.75 -18.29 -0.57
N LYS A 119 10.94 -18.80 0.37
CA LYS A 119 9.75 -19.63 0.05
C LYS A 119 8.48 -18.80 0.16
N ALA A 120 7.58 -18.94 -0.82
CA ALA A 120 6.24 -18.36 -0.73
C ALA A 120 5.46 -19.08 0.40
N ILE A 121 4.84 -18.28 1.28
CA ILE A 121 4.09 -18.77 2.45
C ILE A 121 2.64 -18.30 2.44
N THR A 122 2.32 -17.21 1.77
CA THR A 122 0.98 -16.62 1.72
C THR A 122 0.82 -15.85 0.42
N THR A 123 -0.35 -15.95 -0.20
CA THR A 123 -0.80 -15.02 -1.23
C THR A 123 -1.91 -14.16 -0.67
N ALA A 124 -1.77 -12.85 -0.80
CA ALA A 124 -2.75 -11.87 -0.39
C ALA A 124 -3.29 -11.14 -1.62
N LYS A 125 -4.62 -11.21 -1.85
CA LYS A 125 -5.32 -10.45 -2.88
C LYS A 125 -6.07 -9.31 -2.23
N ALA A 126 -5.83 -8.11 -2.71
CA ALA A 126 -6.41 -6.90 -2.19
C ALA A 126 -7.32 -6.24 -3.23
N VAL A 127 -8.51 -5.87 -2.81
CA VAL A 127 -9.54 -5.26 -3.66
C VAL A 127 -10.08 -4.01 -2.95
N VAL A 128 -10.00 -2.86 -3.61
CA VAL A 128 -10.68 -1.64 -3.18
C VAL A 128 -12.07 -1.60 -3.79
N SER A 129 -13.10 -1.27 -3.00
CA SER A 129 -14.47 -1.12 -3.50
C SER A 129 -14.59 0.03 -4.50
N ASN A 130 -15.57 -0.05 -5.42
CA ASN A 130 -15.82 1.00 -6.43
C ASN A 130 -16.08 2.38 -5.83
N GLU A 131 -16.57 2.45 -4.58
CA GLU A 131 -16.78 3.70 -3.86
C GLU A 131 -15.53 4.17 -3.10
N ASN A 132 -14.40 3.48 -3.22
CA ASN A 132 -13.15 3.74 -2.50
C ASN A 132 -13.30 3.82 -0.97
N LYS A 133 -14.28 3.11 -0.39
CA LYS A 133 -14.57 3.15 1.05
C LYS A 133 -14.03 1.95 1.81
N THR A 134 -13.88 0.81 1.14
CA THR A 134 -13.40 -0.43 1.75
C THR A 134 -12.25 -1.04 0.96
N LEU A 135 -11.28 -1.58 1.68
CA LEU A 135 -10.20 -2.42 1.16
C LEU A 135 -10.39 -3.82 1.74
N THR A 136 -10.61 -4.80 0.89
CA THR A 136 -10.72 -6.21 1.31
C THR A 136 -9.45 -6.95 0.93
N ILE A 137 -8.80 -7.59 1.91
CA ILE A 137 -7.61 -8.41 1.70
C ILE A 137 -7.95 -9.86 2.02
N THR A 138 -7.93 -10.70 0.99
CA THR A 138 -8.08 -12.14 1.12
C THR A 138 -6.70 -12.77 1.13
N GLN A 139 -6.37 -13.49 2.21
CA GLN A 139 -5.11 -14.19 2.37
C GLN A 139 -5.34 -15.70 2.25
N THR A 140 -4.48 -16.35 1.49
CA THR A 140 -4.45 -17.80 1.36
C THR A 140 -3.04 -18.28 1.75
N ALA A 141 -2.93 -19.05 2.82
CA ALA A 141 -1.66 -19.64 3.20
C ALA A 141 -1.27 -20.72 2.17
N ALA A 142 -0.01 -20.72 1.76
CA ALA A 142 0.57 -21.80 1.00
C ALA A 142 0.90 -22.94 1.98
N ASP A 143 -0.07 -23.83 2.23
CA ASP A 143 0.17 -25.06 3.00
C ASP A 143 0.81 -26.09 2.08
N PRO A 144 1.99 -26.64 2.43
CA PRO A 144 2.61 -27.75 1.71
C PRO A 144 1.72 -29.01 1.63
N GLN A 145 0.70 -29.11 2.49
CA GLN A 145 -0.22 -30.25 2.56
C GLN A 145 -1.59 -29.97 1.91
N GLY A 146 -1.78 -28.82 1.26
CA GLY A 146 -2.96 -28.54 0.44
C GLY A 146 -4.21 -28.07 1.18
N ALA A 147 -4.17 -27.88 2.49
CA ALA A 147 -5.26 -27.24 3.24
C ALA A 147 -5.11 -25.73 3.15
N ALA A 148 -5.79 -25.09 2.20
CA ALA A 148 -5.83 -23.64 2.12
C ALA A 148 -6.62 -23.08 3.30
N SER A 149 -5.93 -22.59 4.34
CA SER A 149 -6.57 -21.75 5.34
C SER A 149 -6.65 -20.33 4.79
N GLY A 150 -7.86 -19.84 4.54
CA GLY A 150 -8.11 -18.50 4.05
C GLY A 150 -8.57 -17.58 5.17
N SER A 151 -8.14 -16.34 5.13
CA SER A 151 -8.70 -15.27 5.95
C SER A 151 -9.11 -14.09 5.08
N VAL A 152 -10.14 -13.36 5.51
CA VAL A 152 -10.61 -12.14 4.85
C VAL A 152 -10.57 -11.01 5.86
N ALA A 153 -9.72 -10.03 5.61
CA ALA A 153 -9.63 -8.81 6.40
C ALA A 153 -10.27 -7.66 5.62
N VAL A 154 -11.21 -6.96 6.24
CA VAL A 154 -11.87 -5.79 5.67
C VAL A 154 -11.41 -4.55 6.42
N TYR A 155 -11.02 -3.53 5.68
CA TYR A 155 -10.58 -2.25 6.21
C TYR A 155 -11.51 -1.15 5.70
N ASP A 156 -11.86 -0.21 6.55
CA ASP A 156 -12.58 1.00 6.18
C ASP A 156 -11.58 2.15 5.95
N ARG A 157 -11.80 2.95 4.91
CA ARG A 157 -10.98 4.12 4.60
C ARG A 157 -11.17 5.20 5.70
N GLN A 158 -10.08 5.86 6.05
CA GLN A 158 -10.06 6.98 7.00
C GLN A 158 -10.05 8.32 6.31
#